data_05aa8095694b02ade97a066c88fc941d
#
_entry.id   05aa8095694b02ade97a066c88fc941d
#
_cell.length_a   1.000
_cell.length_b   1.000
_cell.length_c   1.000
_cell.angle_alpha   90.00
_cell.angle_beta   90.00
_cell.angle_gamma   90.00
#
_symmetry.space_group_name_H-M   'P 1'
#
loop_
_entity.id
_entity.type
_entity.pdbx_description
1 polymer ?
#
loop_
_entity_poly.entity_id
_entity_poly.type
_entity_poly.pdbx_seq_one_letter_code
_entity_poly.pdbx_strand_id
1 'polypeptide(L)'
;MDLLQIETKKQFLFFLRCRESFLDSVNLREYVIIDHKKNENVDFEILESTIVIEKFYIEKRNPTLGYRTIHNSLNHELEHCQKILNTGLSNIYKPLDCVQGFVSKKNIKTNAFAHLAKKQILTLDIKDFFETITQNQIIESLIKLGINIQVSEWVSNIACVNGYLVQGFSTSPILANIVALEMDLEILENIDETINYTRYADDLYFSSNSTQFNLELITKIITKYGFEINNSKTKLMKRGQKQYVTGLSVFDDNYPRIPKKIKRELRLEAYYIGKYGYEEHIMRKLKIKKHQLKHQEIKSLIINEIDITRDRIYGWLHFINSIEPEFSIKITKKLKKN
;
A
#
# COMPACT_ATOMS: atom_id res chain seq x y z
N MET A 1 -24.35 16.43 -3.96
CA MET A 1 -25.24 15.35 -3.48
C MET A 1 -24.40 14.43 -2.63
N ASP A 2 -24.88 14.10 -1.44
CA ASP A 2 -24.21 13.16 -0.53
C ASP A 2 -24.58 11.73 -0.93
N LEU A 3 -23.65 10.79 -0.85
CA LEU A 3 -23.87 9.37 -1.15
C LEU A 3 -24.95 8.75 -0.26
N LEU A 4 -25.10 9.24 0.98
CA LEU A 4 -26.16 8.83 1.92
C LEU A 4 -27.60 9.23 1.48
N GLN A 5 -27.73 10.20 0.57
CA GLN A 5 -29.02 10.72 0.11
C GLN A 5 -29.46 10.12 -1.21
N ILE A 6 -28.67 9.20 -1.77
CA ILE A 6 -28.96 8.59 -3.06
C ILE A 6 -29.84 7.37 -2.84
N GLU A 7 -31.01 7.38 -3.49
CA GLU A 7 -32.00 6.29 -3.40
C GLU A 7 -32.33 5.69 -4.77
N THR A 8 -32.08 6.42 -5.86
CA THR A 8 -32.47 6.02 -7.21
C THR A 8 -31.26 5.91 -8.15
N LYS A 9 -31.38 5.06 -9.18
CA LYS A 9 -30.40 4.91 -10.25
C LYS A 9 -30.06 6.26 -10.90
N LYS A 10 -31.09 7.09 -11.17
CA LYS A 10 -30.91 8.42 -11.78
C LYS A 10 -30.06 9.36 -10.92
N GLN A 11 -30.27 9.36 -9.59
CA GLN A 11 -29.46 10.14 -8.66
C GLN A 11 -28.02 9.61 -8.61
N PHE A 12 -27.82 8.29 -8.64
CA PHE A 12 -26.50 7.68 -8.63
C PHE A 12 -25.71 8.00 -9.91
N LEU A 13 -26.36 7.91 -11.09
CA LEU A 13 -25.76 8.31 -12.36
C LEU A 13 -25.36 9.79 -12.37
N PHE A 14 -26.23 10.65 -11.83
CA PHE A 14 -25.93 12.07 -11.68
C PHE A 14 -24.74 12.32 -10.74
N PHE A 15 -24.68 11.60 -9.63
CA PHE A 15 -23.57 11.68 -8.69
C PHE A 15 -22.25 11.25 -9.34
N LEU A 16 -22.24 10.13 -10.05
CA LEU A 16 -21.05 9.60 -10.73
C LEU A 16 -20.70 10.37 -12.01
N ARG A 17 -21.64 11.13 -12.58
CA ARG A 17 -21.49 11.78 -13.89
C ARG A 17 -21.15 10.78 -15.00
N CYS A 18 -21.79 9.62 -15.00
CA CYS A 18 -21.58 8.56 -15.96
C CYS A 18 -22.86 8.24 -16.75
N ARG A 19 -22.69 7.52 -17.86
CA ARG A 19 -23.80 7.07 -18.70
C ARG A 19 -24.53 5.88 -18.07
N GLU A 20 -25.84 5.76 -18.36
CA GLU A 20 -26.63 4.63 -17.90
C GLU A 20 -26.12 3.31 -18.49
N SER A 21 -25.82 3.29 -19.79
CA SER A 21 -25.25 2.12 -20.46
C SER A 21 -23.97 1.60 -19.80
N PHE A 22 -23.09 2.51 -19.34
CA PHE A 22 -21.89 2.13 -18.60
C PHE A 22 -22.22 1.41 -17.27
N LEU A 23 -23.15 1.98 -16.48
CA LEU A 23 -23.54 1.37 -15.23
C LEU A 23 -24.21 -0.01 -15.44
N ASP A 24 -24.98 -0.17 -16.51
CA ASP A 24 -25.60 -1.42 -16.87
C ASP A 24 -24.55 -2.47 -17.25
N SER A 25 -23.56 -2.13 -18.07
CA SER A 25 -22.46 -3.03 -18.43
C SER A 25 -21.65 -3.46 -17.19
N VAL A 26 -21.38 -2.53 -16.24
CA VAL A 26 -20.72 -2.87 -14.97
C VAL A 26 -21.57 -3.85 -14.15
N ASN A 27 -22.87 -3.58 -14.04
CA ASN A 27 -23.80 -4.44 -13.28
C ASN A 27 -23.94 -5.83 -13.89
N LEU A 28 -23.91 -5.93 -15.22
CA LEU A 28 -23.94 -7.20 -15.96
C LEU A 28 -22.57 -7.88 -16.01
N ARG A 29 -21.53 -7.24 -15.46
CA ARG A 29 -20.14 -7.70 -15.48
C ARG A 29 -19.59 -7.90 -16.89
N GLU A 30 -20.00 -7.05 -17.81
CA GLU A 30 -19.53 -7.03 -19.19
C GLU A 30 -18.13 -6.37 -19.25
N TYR A 31 -17.12 -7.07 -18.80
CA TYR A 31 -15.73 -6.65 -18.88
C TYR A 31 -14.82 -7.78 -19.35
N VAL A 32 -13.73 -7.40 -20.03
CA VAL A 32 -12.66 -8.30 -20.45
C VAL A 32 -11.44 -8.09 -19.55
N ILE A 33 -10.85 -9.20 -19.09
CA ILE A 33 -9.62 -9.17 -18.31
C ILE A 33 -8.45 -9.58 -19.21
N ILE A 34 -7.52 -8.66 -19.44
CA ILE A 34 -6.27 -8.95 -20.13
C ILE A 34 -5.25 -9.44 -19.09
N ASP A 35 -4.99 -10.73 -19.07
CA ASP A 35 -4.01 -11.34 -18.16
C ASP A 35 -2.62 -11.40 -18.82
N HIS A 36 -1.72 -10.49 -18.41
CA HIS A 36 -0.36 -10.38 -18.98
C HIS A 36 0.55 -11.58 -18.74
N LYS A 37 0.15 -12.58 -17.95
CA LYS A 37 0.86 -13.86 -17.86
C LYS A 37 0.45 -14.87 -18.91
N LYS A 38 -0.77 -14.75 -19.43
CA LYS A 38 -1.32 -15.78 -20.34
C LYS A 38 -1.01 -15.53 -21.80
N ASN A 39 -0.41 -14.38 -22.17
CA ASN A 39 -0.14 -13.97 -23.56
C ASN A 39 -1.36 -14.17 -24.51
N GLU A 40 -2.56 -13.94 -24.01
CA GLU A 40 -3.79 -14.03 -24.80
C GLU A 40 -3.78 -12.86 -25.79
N ASN A 41 -3.88 -13.15 -27.07
CA ASN A 41 -4.11 -12.13 -28.10
C ASN A 41 -5.54 -11.60 -27.91
N VAL A 42 -5.66 -10.34 -27.49
CA VAL A 42 -6.94 -9.68 -27.35
C VAL A 42 -7.30 -9.02 -28.68
N ASP A 43 -8.47 -9.33 -29.19
CA ASP A 43 -8.97 -8.75 -30.41
C ASP A 43 -9.29 -7.26 -30.18
N PHE A 44 -8.63 -6.37 -30.90
CA PHE A 44 -8.76 -4.92 -30.74
C PHE A 44 -10.17 -4.39 -31.01
N GLU A 45 -10.98 -5.09 -31.81
CA GLU A 45 -12.38 -4.70 -32.08
C GLU A 45 -13.28 -4.82 -30.85
N ILE A 46 -12.95 -5.71 -29.92
CA ILE A 46 -13.69 -5.88 -28.65
C ILE A 46 -13.41 -4.73 -27.66
N LEU A 47 -12.30 -4.03 -27.82
CA LEU A 47 -11.84 -3.02 -26.85
C LEU A 47 -12.65 -1.70 -26.91
N GLU A 48 -13.29 -1.36 -28.02
CA GLU A 48 -13.99 -0.06 -28.17
C GLU A 48 -15.34 0.02 -27.43
N SER A 49 -16.01 -1.11 -27.22
CA SER A 49 -17.35 -1.16 -26.59
C SER A 49 -17.40 -1.80 -25.22
N THR A 50 -16.28 -2.36 -24.72
CA THR A 50 -16.24 -3.20 -23.52
C THR A 50 -15.36 -2.55 -22.44
N ILE A 51 -15.71 -2.78 -21.18
CA ILE A 51 -14.84 -2.39 -20.05
C ILE A 51 -13.63 -3.34 -20.03
N VAL A 52 -12.43 -2.77 -20.19
CA VAL A 52 -11.19 -3.54 -20.21
C VAL A 52 -10.41 -3.34 -18.92
N ILE A 53 -10.05 -4.43 -18.28
CA ILE A 53 -9.26 -4.46 -17.05
C ILE A 53 -7.97 -5.26 -17.33
N GLU A 54 -6.83 -4.65 -17.14
CA GLU A 54 -5.53 -5.32 -17.22
C GLU A 54 -5.16 -5.94 -15.88
N LYS A 55 -4.58 -7.12 -15.92
CA LYS A 55 -4.07 -7.83 -14.76
C LYS A 55 -2.56 -8.01 -14.88
N PHE A 56 -1.82 -7.29 -14.05
CA PHE A 56 -0.36 -7.32 -13.95
C PHE A 56 0.11 -8.14 -12.76
N TYR A 57 1.35 -8.65 -12.86
CA TYR A 57 2.01 -9.39 -11.79
C TYR A 57 3.32 -8.72 -11.44
N ILE A 58 3.39 -8.14 -10.25
CA ILE A 58 4.60 -7.52 -9.73
C ILE A 58 5.28 -8.48 -8.76
N GLU A 59 6.54 -8.81 -9.02
CA GLU A 59 7.33 -9.67 -8.15
C GLU A 59 7.44 -9.08 -6.75
N LYS A 60 7.15 -9.89 -5.72
CA LYS A 60 7.31 -9.48 -4.32
C LYS A 60 8.80 -9.26 -4.03
N ARG A 61 9.14 -8.36 -3.12
CA ARG A 61 10.53 -8.04 -2.75
C ARG A 61 11.38 -9.27 -2.41
N ASN A 62 10.77 -10.33 -1.91
CA ASN A 62 11.35 -11.66 -1.83
C ASN A 62 10.72 -12.53 -2.92
N PRO A 63 11.46 -12.91 -3.98
CA PRO A 63 10.94 -13.68 -5.10
C PRO A 63 10.31 -15.02 -4.71
N THR A 64 10.78 -15.65 -3.61
CA THR A 64 10.22 -16.91 -3.11
C THR A 64 8.76 -16.78 -2.64
N LEU A 65 8.29 -15.56 -2.37
CA LEU A 65 6.92 -15.26 -1.96
C LEU A 65 5.98 -15.00 -3.15
N GLY A 66 6.45 -15.15 -4.38
CA GLY A 66 5.67 -15.01 -5.60
C GLY A 66 5.38 -13.57 -6.00
N TYR A 67 4.19 -13.32 -6.56
CA TYR A 67 3.81 -12.05 -7.16
C TYR A 67 2.67 -11.39 -6.39
N ARG A 68 2.55 -10.07 -6.54
CA ARG A 68 1.33 -9.30 -6.26
C ARG A 68 0.57 -9.14 -7.55
N THR A 69 -0.74 -9.33 -7.50
CA THR A 69 -1.61 -9.08 -8.64
C THR A 69 -2.16 -7.66 -8.54
N ILE A 70 -2.00 -6.88 -9.62
CA ILE A 70 -2.53 -5.51 -9.70
C ILE A 70 -3.47 -5.45 -10.89
N HIS A 71 -4.64 -4.84 -10.69
CA HIS A 71 -5.60 -4.59 -11.73
C HIS A 71 -5.59 -3.10 -12.10
N ASN A 72 -5.57 -2.83 -13.38
CA ASN A 72 -5.63 -1.49 -13.95
C ASN A 72 -6.80 -1.40 -14.92
N SER A 73 -7.61 -0.38 -14.81
CA SER A 73 -8.68 -0.15 -15.80
C SER A 73 -8.11 0.62 -16.98
N LEU A 74 -8.37 0.17 -18.20
CA LEU A 74 -8.18 0.96 -19.41
C LEU A 74 -9.40 1.83 -19.74
N ASN A 75 -10.50 1.66 -19.02
CA ASN A 75 -11.73 2.42 -19.24
C ASN A 75 -11.72 3.69 -18.38
N HIS A 76 -11.62 4.85 -19.04
CA HIS A 76 -11.60 6.15 -18.36
C HIS A 76 -12.88 6.46 -17.58
N GLU A 77 -14.05 5.95 -18.00
CA GLU A 77 -15.31 6.16 -17.30
C GLU A 77 -15.33 5.37 -15.97
N LEU A 78 -14.79 4.14 -15.96
CA LEU A 78 -14.64 3.34 -14.74
C LEU A 78 -13.69 4.03 -13.73
N GLU A 79 -12.54 4.50 -14.19
CA GLU A 79 -11.60 5.25 -13.33
C GLU A 79 -12.23 6.53 -12.79
N HIS A 80 -12.98 7.25 -13.61
CA HIS A 80 -13.66 8.47 -13.20
C HIS A 80 -14.69 8.18 -12.10
N CYS A 81 -15.55 7.18 -12.31
CA CYS A 81 -16.54 6.74 -11.32
C CYS A 81 -15.89 6.33 -10.01
N GLN A 82 -14.81 5.54 -10.06
CA GLN A 82 -14.05 5.13 -8.89
C GLN A 82 -13.47 6.33 -8.12
N LYS A 83 -12.94 7.35 -8.80
CA LYS A 83 -12.40 8.57 -8.15
C LYS A 83 -13.52 9.37 -7.45
N ILE A 84 -14.69 9.49 -8.07
CA ILE A 84 -15.85 10.15 -7.45
C ILE A 84 -16.33 9.35 -6.24
N LEU A 85 -16.47 8.04 -6.37
CA LEU A 85 -16.85 7.16 -5.26
C LEU A 85 -15.86 7.25 -4.10
N ASN A 86 -14.55 7.22 -4.38
CA ASN A 86 -13.52 7.37 -3.33
C ASN A 86 -13.69 8.68 -2.56
N THR A 87 -14.00 9.77 -3.26
CA THR A 87 -14.27 11.07 -2.63
C THR A 87 -15.55 11.03 -1.80
N GLY A 88 -16.64 10.49 -2.34
CA GLY A 88 -17.93 10.38 -1.65
C GLY A 88 -17.84 9.52 -0.38
N LEU A 89 -17.18 8.35 -0.48
CA LEU A 89 -16.94 7.46 0.65
C LEU A 89 -16.05 8.11 1.71
N SER A 90 -15.04 8.89 1.31
CA SER A 90 -14.16 9.61 2.23
C SER A 90 -14.88 10.69 3.05
N ASN A 91 -15.98 11.23 2.56
CA ASN A 91 -16.80 12.19 3.28
C ASN A 91 -17.66 11.52 4.37
N ILE A 92 -18.04 10.27 4.16
CA ILE A 92 -18.92 9.50 5.04
C ILE A 92 -18.10 8.70 6.07
N TYR A 93 -17.09 7.97 5.59
CA TYR A 93 -16.27 7.12 6.42
C TYR A 93 -15.33 7.93 7.29
N LYS A 94 -15.43 7.74 8.60
CA LYS A 94 -14.52 8.33 9.59
C LYS A 94 -13.63 7.22 10.16
N PRO A 95 -12.35 7.20 9.76
CA PRO A 95 -11.43 6.17 10.24
C PRO A 95 -11.19 6.29 11.73
N LEU A 96 -11.09 5.17 12.44
CA LEU A 96 -10.66 5.11 13.83
C LEU A 96 -9.21 5.60 13.97
N ASP A 97 -8.83 6.01 15.16
CA ASP A 97 -7.46 6.50 15.42
C ASP A 97 -6.40 5.42 15.19
N CYS A 98 -6.72 4.17 15.42
CA CYS A 98 -5.84 3.04 15.14
C CYS A 98 -5.56 2.82 13.66
N VAL A 99 -6.44 3.25 12.74
CA VAL A 99 -6.26 3.09 11.30
C VAL A 99 -5.27 4.13 10.79
N GLN A 100 -4.12 3.69 10.27
CA GLN A 100 -3.01 4.53 9.83
C GLN A 100 -2.76 4.43 8.32
N GLY A 101 -3.14 3.32 7.68
CA GLY A 101 -3.01 3.13 6.23
C GLY A 101 -4.19 3.74 5.47
N PHE A 102 -3.90 4.39 4.33
CA PHE A 102 -4.91 4.97 3.42
C PHE A 102 -5.79 6.06 4.05
N VAL A 103 -5.29 6.73 5.06
CA VAL A 103 -5.98 7.82 5.77
C VAL A 103 -5.25 9.13 5.54
N SER A 104 -6.01 10.19 5.22
CA SER A 104 -5.44 11.53 5.04
C SER A 104 -4.66 11.97 6.29
N LYS A 105 -3.50 12.61 6.08
CA LYS A 105 -2.58 13.10 7.13
C LYS A 105 -1.95 12.01 8.00
N LYS A 106 -2.26 10.72 7.79
CA LYS A 106 -1.58 9.59 8.42
C LYS A 106 -0.61 8.95 7.43
N ASN A 107 0.47 8.37 7.93
CA ASN A 107 1.54 7.76 7.12
C ASN A 107 2.37 6.79 7.98
N ILE A 108 3.41 6.21 7.39
CA ILE A 108 4.30 5.26 8.09
C ILE A 108 4.98 5.86 9.33
N LYS A 109 5.22 7.18 9.36
CA LYS A 109 5.83 7.86 10.50
C LYS A 109 4.84 8.01 11.65
N THR A 110 3.58 8.39 11.37
CA THR A 110 2.52 8.48 12.38
C THR A 110 2.22 7.11 12.97
N ASN A 111 2.18 6.06 12.13
CA ASN A 111 2.01 4.69 12.58
C ASN A 111 3.15 4.25 13.51
N ALA A 112 4.39 4.45 13.10
CA ALA A 112 5.55 4.09 13.92
C ALA A 112 5.62 4.89 15.22
N PHE A 113 5.16 6.14 15.21
CA PHE A 113 5.18 7.02 16.39
C PHE A 113 4.34 6.45 17.55
N ALA A 114 3.22 5.79 17.27
CA ALA A 114 2.36 5.17 18.28
C ALA A 114 3.06 4.04 19.07
N HIS A 115 4.16 3.49 18.55
CA HIS A 115 4.85 2.33 19.10
C HIS A 115 6.28 2.62 19.60
N LEU A 116 6.62 3.89 19.82
CA LEU A 116 7.95 4.29 20.30
C LEU A 116 8.27 3.69 21.67
N ALA A 117 9.53 3.29 21.83
CA ALA A 117 10.14 2.90 23.12
C ALA A 117 9.42 1.76 23.87
N LYS A 118 8.59 0.97 23.22
CA LYS A 118 7.84 -0.11 23.86
C LYS A 118 8.73 -1.31 24.17
N LYS A 119 8.45 -2.01 25.27
CA LYS A 119 9.21 -3.22 25.68
C LYS A 119 8.98 -4.37 24.71
N GLN A 120 7.77 -4.48 24.15
CA GLN A 120 7.43 -5.52 23.18
C GLN A 120 6.48 -5.01 22.12
N ILE A 121 6.64 -5.53 20.92
CA ILE A 121 5.80 -5.23 19.75
C ILE A 121 5.46 -6.55 19.07
N LEU A 122 4.16 -6.83 18.92
CA LEU A 122 3.65 -7.92 18.10
C LEU A 122 3.25 -7.33 16.75
N THR A 123 3.69 -7.96 15.67
CA THR A 123 3.25 -7.63 14.31
C THR A 123 2.53 -8.82 13.71
N LEU A 124 1.37 -8.57 13.14
CA LEU A 124 0.58 -9.53 12.38
C LEU A 124 0.38 -8.98 10.98
N ASP A 125 0.27 -9.87 9.99
CA ASP A 125 0.04 -9.52 8.59
C ASP A 125 -1.20 -10.30 8.14
N ILE A 126 -2.19 -9.61 7.57
CA ILE A 126 -3.37 -10.25 6.99
C ILE A 126 -2.99 -10.76 5.61
N LYS A 127 -3.26 -12.06 5.38
CA LYS A 127 -2.96 -12.69 4.11
C LYS A 127 -3.93 -12.19 3.03
N ASP A 128 -3.39 -11.80 1.89
CA ASP A 128 -4.12 -11.41 0.68
C ASP A 128 -5.32 -10.47 0.98
N PHE A 129 -5.05 -9.44 1.81
CA PHE A 129 -6.05 -8.56 2.45
C PHE A 129 -7.12 -8.02 1.51
N PHE A 130 -6.74 -7.52 0.32
CA PHE A 130 -7.73 -7.02 -0.63
C PHE A 130 -8.52 -8.14 -1.30
N GLU A 131 -7.84 -9.19 -1.70
CA GLU A 131 -8.38 -10.30 -2.46
C GLU A 131 -9.29 -11.23 -1.63
N THR A 132 -9.25 -11.12 -0.30
CA THR A 132 -10.16 -11.82 0.62
C THR A 132 -11.46 -11.06 0.85
N ILE A 133 -11.49 -9.76 0.58
CA ILE A 133 -12.70 -8.95 0.75
C ILE A 133 -13.67 -9.24 -0.39
N THR A 134 -14.81 -9.80 -0.02
CA THR A 134 -15.88 -10.14 -0.96
C THR A 134 -16.81 -8.97 -1.23
N GLN A 135 -17.50 -9.02 -2.35
CA GLN A 135 -18.53 -8.04 -2.71
C GLN A 135 -19.64 -7.94 -1.65
N ASN A 136 -20.05 -9.08 -1.06
CA ASN A 136 -21.06 -9.08 -0.01
C ASN A 136 -20.60 -8.34 1.25
N GLN A 137 -19.36 -8.53 1.69
CA GLN A 137 -18.81 -7.80 2.82
C GLN A 137 -18.79 -6.27 2.57
N ILE A 138 -18.50 -5.85 1.34
CA ILE A 138 -18.57 -4.43 0.96
C ILE A 138 -20.01 -3.92 1.07
N ILE A 139 -20.99 -4.63 0.48
CA ILE A 139 -22.41 -4.25 0.53
C ILE A 139 -22.87 -4.13 1.98
N GLU A 140 -22.64 -5.14 2.81
CA GLU A 140 -23.03 -5.14 4.23
C GLU A 140 -22.40 -3.97 5.00
N SER A 141 -21.12 -3.72 4.77
CA SER A 141 -20.39 -2.63 5.43
C SER A 141 -20.87 -1.24 5.00
N LEU A 142 -21.24 -1.07 3.72
CA LEU A 142 -21.81 0.18 3.21
C LEU A 142 -23.22 0.44 3.77
N ILE A 143 -24.05 -0.63 3.87
CA ILE A 143 -25.38 -0.53 4.50
C ILE A 143 -25.25 -0.11 5.97
N LYS A 144 -24.31 -0.67 6.71
CA LYS A 144 -24.03 -0.26 8.10
C LYS A 144 -23.62 1.21 8.23
N LEU A 145 -22.97 1.78 7.22
CA LEU A 145 -22.67 3.21 7.13
C LEU A 145 -23.90 4.07 6.78
N GLY A 146 -25.07 3.46 6.52
CA GLY A 146 -26.30 4.15 6.17
C GLY A 146 -26.52 4.36 4.66
N ILE A 147 -25.73 3.74 3.82
CA ILE A 147 -25.90 3.81 2.36
C ILE A 147 -27.04 2.85 1.96
N ASN A 148 -27.91 3.31 1.05
CA ASN A 148 -28.99 2.51 0.50
C ASN A 148 -28.46 1.19 -0.09
N ILE A 149 -29.20 0.08 0.09
CA ILE A 149 -28.80 -1.24 -0.36
C ILE A 149 -28.50 -1.29 -1.86
N GLN A 150 -29.37 -0.71 -2.69
CA GLN A 150 -29.19 -0.69 -4.15
C GLN A 150 -27.94 0.10 -4.56
N VAL A 151 -27.67 1.21 -3.87
CA VAL A 151 -26.46 2.01 -4.08
C VAL A 151 -25.23 1.22 -3.65
N SER A 152 -25.30 0.50 -2.56
CA SER A 152 -24.21 -0.36 -2.06
C SER A 152 -23.87 -1.47 -3.06
N GLU A 153 -24.87 -2.07 -3.70
CA GLU A 153 -24.67 -3.03 -4.79
C GLU A 153 -23.96 -2.40 -6.00
N TRP A 154 -24.40 -1.22 -6.46
CA TRP A 154 -23.76 -0.54 -7.58
C TRP A 154 -22.32 -0.12 -7.26
N VAL A 155 -22.07 0.38 -6.04
CA VAL A 155 -20.70 0.71 -5.59
C VAL A 155 -19.81 -0.53 -5.61
N SER A 156 -20.31 -1.65 -5.10
CA SER A 156 -19.57 -2.91 -5.06
C SER A 156 -19.27 -3.46 -6.46
N ASN A 157 -20.21 -3.33 -7.41
CA ASN A 157 -19.99 -3.73 -8.81
C ASN A 157 -18.90 -2.89 -9.50
N ILE A 158 -18.83 -1.58 -9.21
CA ILE A 158 -17.78 -0.68 -9.74
C ILE A 158 -16.40 -0.98 -9.13
N ALA A 159 -16.36 -1.48 -7.90
CA ALA A 159 -15.13 -1.66 -7.13
C ALA A 159 -14.53 -3.06 -7.18
N CYS A 160 -15.31 -4.08 -7.57
CA CYS A 160 -14.90 -5.48 -7.55
C CYS A 160 -14.65 -6.05 -8.93
N VAL A 161 -13.77 -7.03 -9.00
CA VAL A 161 -13.55 -7.89 -10.17
C VAL A 161 -13.79 -9.34 -9.72
N ASN A 162 -14.63 -10.07 -10.45
CA ASN A 162 -15.01 -11.46 -10.12
C ASN A 162 -15.52 -11.63 -8.67
N GLY A 163 -16.21 -10.62 -8.13
CA GLY A 163 -16.81 -10.68 -6.79
C GLY A 163 -15.86 -10.37 -5.63
N TYR A 164 -14.64 -9.93 -5.91
CA TYR A 164 -13.64 -9.59 -4.91
C TYR A 164 -13.06 -8.20 -5.12
N LEU A 165 -12.64 -7.57 -4.03
CA LEU A 165 -11.89 -6.32 -4.09
C LEU A 165 -10.50 -6.58 -4.67
N VAL A 166 -10.00 -5.68 -5.51
CA VAL A 166 -8.72 -5.87 -6.19
C VAL A 166 -7.71 -4.77 -5.85
N GLN A 167 -6.42 -5.11 -5.88
CA GLN A 167 -5.36 -4.10 -5.79
C GLN A 167 -5.26 -3.33 -7.11
N GLY A 168 -5.16 -1.99 -7.02
CA GLY A 168 -4.97 -1.09 -8.14
C GLY A 168 -6.14 -0.14 -8.38
N PHE A 169 -7.38 -0.50 -8.05
CA PHE A 169 -8.51 0.41 -8.14
C PHE A 169 -8.44 1.50 -7.06
N SER A 170 -8.82 2.72 -7.43
CA SER A 170 -8.74 3.88 -6.52
C SER A 170 -9.72 3.80 -5.35
N THR A 171 -10.78 3.00 -5.45
CA THR A 171 -11.76 2.75 -4.37
C THR A 171 -11.29 1.69 -3.37
N SER A 172 -10.37 0.81 -3.78
CA SER A 172 -10.01 -0.36 -2.96
C SER A 172 -9.45 0.01 -1.57
N PRO A 173 -8.58 1.01 -1.42
CA PRO A 173 -8.04 1.36 -0.10
C PRO A 173 -9.10 1.80 0.91
N ILE A 174 -10.06 2.62 0.49
CA ILE A 174 -11.10 3.11 1.39
C ILE A 174 -12.13 2.02 1.71
N LEU A 175 -12.53 1.21 0.72
CA LEU A 175 -13.45 0.10 0.93
C LEU A 175 -12.85 -0.97 1.85
N ALA A 176 -11.56 -1.28 1.71
CA ALA A 176 -10.87 -2.18 2.62
C ALA A 176 -10.87 -1.66 4.06
N ASN A 177 -10.70 -0.35 4.27
CA ASN A 177 -10.80 0.25 5.58
C ASN A 177 -12.23 0.22 6.14
N ILE A 178 -13.24 0.43 5.30
CA ILE A 178 -14.67 0.36 5.69
C ILE A 178 -15.04 -1.06 6.12
N VAL A 179 -14.63 -2.09 5.35
CA VAL A 179 -14.90 -3.50 5.69
C VAL A 179 -14.20 -3.92 6.98
N ALA A 180 -12.96 -3.44 7.20
CA ALA A 180 -12.22 -3.77 8.40
C ALA A 180 -12.64 -2.98 9.66
N LEU A 181 -13.57 -2.02 9.56
CA LEU A 181 -13.99 -1.16 10.68
C LEU A 181 -14.48 -1.95 11.89
N GLU A 182 -15.39 -2.90 11.68
CA GLU A 182 -15.95 -3.72 12.75
C GLU A 182 -14.90 -4.62 13.42
N MET A 183 -13.96 -5.14 12.64
CA MET A 183 -12.81 -5.90 13.16
C MET A 183 -11.93 -5.01 14.04
N ASP A 184 -11.62 -3.79 13.61
CA ASP A 184 -10.82 -2.86 14.39
C ASP A 184 -11.51 -2.46 15.70
N LEU A 185 -12.84 -2.24 15.67
CA LEU A 185 -13.64 -1.94 16.87
C LEU A 185 -13.61 -3.10 17.85
N GLU A 186 -13.90 -4.33 17.39
CA GLU A 186 -13.90 -5.52 18.26
C GLU A 186 -12.52 -5.81 18.84
N ILE A 187 -11.43 -5.57 18.08
CA ILE A 187 -10.07 -5.68 18.61
C ILE A 187 -9.87 -4.66 19.76
N LEU A 188 -10.22 -3.38 19.54
CA LEU A 188 -10.05 -2.32 20.54
C LEU A 188 -10.86 -2.59 21.81
N GLU A 189 -12.05 -3.16 21.72
CA GLU A 189 -12.90 -3.53 22.83
C GLU A 189 -12.36 -4.71 23.66
N ASN A 190 -11.57 -5.59 23.05
CA ASN A 190 -11.12 -6.82 23.67
C ASN A 190 -9.63 -6.87 24.03
N ILE A 191 -8.85 -5.85 23.70
CA ILE A 191 -7.47 -5.73 24.16
C ILE A 191 -7.40 -4.87 25.43
N ASP A 192 -6.37 -5.13 26.24
CA ASP A 192 -6.08 -4.32 27.43
C ASP A 192 -5.74 -2.87 27.03
N GLU A 193 -6.27 -1.88 27.77
CA GLU A 193 -6.07 -0.44 27.50
C GLU A 193 -4.60 0.01 27.47
N THR A 194 -3.69 -0.76 28.06
CA THR A 194 -2.24 -0.50 28.03
C THR A 194 -1.58 -0.98 26.76
N ILE A 195 -2.31 -1.67 25.87
CA ILE A 195 -1.84 -2.12 24.57
C ILE A 195 -2.17 -1.06 23.52
N ASN A 196 -1.15 -0.51 22.88
CA ASN A 196 -1.34 0.34 21.72
C ASN A 196 -1.57 -0.55 20.49
N TYR A 197 -2.69 -0.35 19.82
CA TYR A 197 -3.03 -1.02 18.57
C TYR A 197 -3.05 -0.02 17.41
N THR A 198 -2.47 -0.39 16.27
CA THR A 198 -2.63 0.32 15.00
C THR A 198 -2.68 -0.66 13.83
N ARG A 199 -3.39 -0.27 12.75
CA ARG A 199 -3.44 -0.99 11.50
C ARG A 199 -2.97 -0.12 10.33
N TYR A 200 -2.02 -0.62 9.54
CA TYR A 200 -1.55 0.01 8.32
C TYR A 200 -1.80 -0.94 7.14
N ALA A 201 -2.94 -0.78 6.46
CA ALA A 201 -3.46 -1.72 5.46
C ALA A 201 -3.64 -3.13 6.04
N ASP A 202 -2.85 -4.10 5.58
CA ASP A 202 -2.78 -5.51 6.00
C ASP A 202 -1.89 -5.73 7.23
N ASP A 203 -1.06 -4.75 7.62
CA ASP A 203 -0.17 -4.85 8.77
C ASP A 203 -0.85 -4.38 10.07
N LEU A 204 -0.96 -5.25 11.08
CA LEU A 204 -1.45 -4.93 12.41
C LEU A 204 -0.27 -4.89 13.40
N TYR A 205 -0.24 -3.85 14.23
CA TYR A 205 0.80 -3.63 15.23
C TYR A 205 0.18 -3.49 16.61
N PHE A 206 0.67 -4.30 17.55
CA PHE A 206 0.31 -4.22 18.97
C PHE A 206 1.57 -3.96 19.76
N SER A 207 1.55 -3.03 20.70
CA SER A 207 2.73 -2.78 21.54
C SER A 207 2.37 -2.49 22.99
N SER A 208 3.20 -2.98 23.92
CA SER A 208 3.00 -2.79 25.37
C SER A 208 4.31 -2.77 26.13
N ASN A 209 4.27 -2.16 27.32
CA ASN A 209 5.37 -2.17 28.28
C ASN A 209 5.23 -3.23 29.37
N SER A 210 4.04 -3.78 29.58
CA SER A 210 3.71 -4.67 30.70
C SER A 210 2.87 -5.86 30.30
N THR A 211 1.84 -5.65 29.47
CA THR A 211 0.83 -6.65 29.17
C THR A 211 1.26 -7.60 28.07
N GLN A 212 1.02 -8.88 28.24
CA GLN A 212 1.19 -9.89 27.19
C GLN A 212 0.04 -9.82 26.19
N PHE A 213 0.33 -10.15 24.93
CA PHE A 213 -0.69 -10.17 23.87
C PHE A 213 -1.41 -11.52 23.86
N ASN A 214 -2.75 -11.48 23.91
CA ASN A 214 -3.57 -12.67 23.69
C ASN A 214 -3.71 -12.92 22.18
N LEU A 215 -2.73 -13.62 21.59
CA LEU A 215 -2.70 -13.89 20.15
C LEU A 215 -3.90 -14.75 19.70
N GLU A 216 -4.34 -15.68 20.54
CA GLU A 216 -5.48 -16.56 20.23
C GLU A 216 -6.77 -15.75 20.08
N LEU A 217 -7.05 -14.85 21.03
CA LEU A 217 -8.22 -13.95 20.96
C LEU A 217 -8.16 -13.03 19.73
N ILE A 218 -7.00 -12.39 19.48
CA ILE A 218 -6.80 -11.51 18.33
C ILE A 218 -7.04 -12.29 17.02
N THR A 219 -6.47 -13.49 16.91
CA THR A 219 -6.65 -14.36 15.73
C THR A 219 -8.11 -14.72 15.53
N LYS A 220 -8.82 -15.09 16.62
CA LYS A 220 -10.25 -15.43 16.58
C LYS A 220 -11.09 -14.26 16.07
N ILE A 221 -10.83 -13.04 16.53
CA ILE A 221 -11.52 -11.84 16.05
C ILE A 221 -11.26 -11.65 14.55
N ILE A 222 -10.00 -11.66 14.13
CA ILE A 222 -9.62 -11.47 12.70
C ILE A 222 -10.32 -12.50 11.82
N THR A 223 -10.33 -13.78 12.24
CA THR A 223 -10.98 -14.87 11.48
C THR A 223 -12.51 -14.72 11.41
N LYS A 224 -13.13 -14.23 12.47
CA LYS A 224 -14.58 -13.93 12.51
C LYS A 224 -15.01 -12.97 11.39
N TYR A 225 -14.15 -12.02 11.03
CA TYR A 225 -14.41 -11.05 9.95
C TYR A 225 -13.93 -11.54 8.56
N GLY A 226 -13.60 -12.82 8.43
CA GLY A 226 -13.23 -13.43 7.15
C GLY A 226 -11.79 -13.23 6.73
N PHE A 227 -10.92 -12.76 7.62
CA PHE A 227 -9.51 -12.59 7.35
C PHE A 227 -8.65 -13.72 7.93
N GLU A 228 -7.50 -13.96 7.34
CA GLU A 228 -6.52 -14.96 7.76
C GLU A 228 -5.17 -14.30 8.09
N ILE A 229 -4.53 -14.71 9.19
CA ILE A 229 -3.20 -14.23 9.57
C ILE A 229 -2.13 -15.00 8.79
N ASN A 230 -1.17 -14.30 8.26
CA ASN A 230 0.04 -14.88 7.70
C ASN A 230 1.03 -15.25 8.83
N ASN A 231 0.97 -16.48 9.28
CA ASN A 231 1.80 -16.97 10.38
C ASN A 231 3.31 -16.83 10.10
N SER A 232 3.74 -16.92 8.84
CA SER A 232 5.17 -16.78 8.49
C SER A 232 5.72 -15.35 8.69
N LYS A 233 4.83 -14.36 8.72
CA LYS A 233 5.16 -12.94 8.95
C LYS A 233 4.87 -12.48 10.38
N THR A 234 4.17 -13.26 11.18
CA THR A 234 3.90 -12.97 12.60
C THR A 234 5.20 -12.90 13.40
N LYS A 235 5.42 -11.78 14.10
CA LYS A 235 6.66 -11.56 14.87
C LYS A 235 6.38 -10.85 16.19
N LEU A 236 6.96 -11.39 17.25
CA LEU A 236 7.07 -10.72 18.55
C LEU A 236 8.50 -10.18 18.71
N MET A 237 8.62 -8.87 18.76
CA MET A 237 9.90 -8.17 18.91
C MET A 237 10.01 -7.60 20.33
N LYS A 238 10.98 -8.05 21.09
CA LYS A 238 11.25 -7.57 22.47
C LYS A 238 12.30 -6.45 22.47
N ARG A 239 12.29 -5.61 23.51
CA ARG A 239 13.36 -4.60 23.73
C ARG A 239 14.71 -5.30 23.79
N GLY A 240 15.72 -4.70 23.15
CA GLY A 240 17.02 -5.35 22.92
C GLY A 240 17.16 -6.01 21.54
N GLN A 241 16.03 -6.30 20.88
CA GLN A 241 15.98 -6.74 19.50
C GLN A 241 15.71 -5.56 18.56
N LYS A 242 15.76 -5.81 17.24
CA LYS A 242 15.38 -4.83 16.23
C LYS A 242 13.85 -4.72 16.18
N GLN A 243 13.33 -3.60 16.67
CA GLN A 243 11.90 -3.29 16.63
C GLN A 243 11.63 -2.34 15.45
N TYR A 244 10.76 -2.80 14.54
CA TYR A 244 10.36 -2.04 13.36
C TYR A 244 8.84 -1.99 13.24
N VAL A 245 8.32 -0.81 12.90
CA VAL A 245 6.91 -0.57 12.54
C VAL A 245 6.91 0.15 11.21
N THR A 246 6.18 -0.38 10.24
CA THR A 246 6.15 0.12 8.83
C THR A 246 7.55 0.45 8.27
N GLY A 247 8.53 -0.39 8.59
CA GLY A 247 9.92 -0.25 8.13
C GLY A 247 10.78 0.76 8.87
N LEU A 248 10.24 1.48 9.86
CA LEU A 248 10.97 2.42 10.70
C LEU A 248 11.35 1.78 12.04
N SER A 249 12.52 2.12 12.56
CA SER A 249 12.94 1.72 13.90
C SER A 249 12.23 2.57 14.95
N VAL A 250 11.61 1.90 15.94
CA VAL A 250 10.86 2.54 17.03
C VAL A 250 11.55 2.40 18.39
N PHE A 251 12.88 2.17 18.35
CA PHE A 251 13.69 2.02 19.56
C PHE A 251 13.95 3.34 20.30
N ASP A 252 13.97 4.46 19.57
CA ASP A 252 14.16 5.83 20.09
C ASP A 252 12.89 6.28 20.86
N ASP A 253 13.08 7.06 21.91
CA ASP A 253 11.98 7.49 22.77
C ASP A 253 11.21 8.70 22.17
N ASN A 254 11.83 9.43 21.25
CA ASN A 254 11.28 10.68 20.74
C ASN A 254 10.74 10.58 19.30
N TYR A 255 11.46 9.83 18.43
CA TYR A 255 11.11 9.79 16.99
C TYR A 255 11.36 8.43 16.37
N PRO A 256 10.51 8.00 15.41
CA PRO A 256 10.83 6.88 14.54
C PRO A 256 12.09 7.18 13.72
N ARG A 257 12.95 6.19 13.54
CA ARG A 257 14.23 6.37 12.85
C ARG A 257 14.34 5.48 11.61
N ILE A 258 15.04 5.98 10.62
CA ILE A 258 15.47 5.15 9.50
C ILE A 258 16.42 4.06 10.01
N PRO A 259 16.27 2.78 9.60
CA PRO A 259 17.14 1.69 10.01
C PRO A 259 18.62 2.01 9.81
N LYS A 260 19.44 1.69 10.81
CA LYS A 260 20.89 1.98 10.80
C LYS A 260 21.59 1.40 9.57
N LYS A 261 21.12 0.24 9.06
CA LYS A 261 21.67 -0.40 7.87
C LYS A 261 21.55 0.52 6.64
N ILE A 262 20.36 1.05 6.37
CA ILE A 262 20.10 1.96 5.24
C ILE A 262 20.95 3.22 5.34
N LYS A 263 21.00 3.83 6.54
CA LYS A 263 21.83 5.02 6.76
C LYS A 263 23.32 4.76 6.54
N ARG A 264 23.80 3.57 6.92
CA ARG A 264 25.21 3.19 6.73
C ARG A 264 25.54 3.00 5.26
N GLU A 265 24.68 2.32 4.52
CA GLU A 265 24.83 2.08 3.08
C GLU A 265 24.86 3.41 2.31
N LEU A 266 23.90 4.31 2.58
CA LEU A 266 23.88 5.64 1.93
C LEU A 266 25.09 6.52 2.29
N ARG A 267 25.57 6.46 3.54
CA ARG A 267 26.79 7.19 3.93
C ARG A 267 28.03 6.70 3.18
N LEU A 268 28.15 5.39 3.04
CA LEU A 268 29.28 4.77 2.37
C LEU A 268 29.27 5.11 0.89
N GLU A 269 28.11 4.96 0.24
CA GLU A 269 27.94 5.27 -1.17
C GLU A 269 28.18 6.76 -1.47
N ALA A 270 27.58 7.66 -0.67
CA ALA A 270 27.82 9.09 -0.78
C ALA A 270 29.28 9.50 -0.52
N TYR A 271 30.00 8.76 0.34
CA TYR A 271 31.43 8.99 0.53
C TYR A 271 32.23 8.63 -0.73
N TYR A 272 31.97 7.48 -1.34
CA TYR A 272 32.72 7.07 -2.54
C TYR A 272 32.38 7.96 -3.73
N ILE A 273 31.12 8.29 -3.95
CA ILE A 273 30.70 9.21 -5.02
C ILE A 273 31.31 10.60 -4.81
N GLY A 274 31.24 11.13 -3.59
CA GLY A 274 31.81 12.45 -3.26
C GLY A 274 33.34 12.50 -3.33
N LYS A 275 34.04 11.37 -3.30
CA LYS A 275 35.50 11.29 -3.40
C LYS A 275 35.99 11.00 -4.83
N TYR A 276 35.28 10.19 -5.58
CA TYR A 276 35.75 9.66 -6.86
C TYR A 276 34.82 9.99 -8.04
N GLY A 277 33.64 10.57 -7.80
CA GLY A 277 32.61 10.79 -8.80
C GLY A 277 31.75 9.54 -9.07
N TYR A 278 30.62 9.77 -9.75
CA TYR A 278 29.70 8.68 -10.11
C TYR A 278 30.33 7.64 -11.05
N GLU A 279 31.03 8.09 -12.07
CA GLU A 279 31.63 7.19 -13.08
C GLU A 279 32.59 6.19 -12.44
N GLU A 280 33.58 6.67 -11.69
CA GLU A 280 34.57 5.81 -11.02
C GLU A 280 33.90 4.89 -9.99
N HIS A 281 32.84 5.38 -9.27
CA HIS A 281 32.07 4.55 -8.34
C HIS A 281 31.37 3.41 -9.06
N ILE A 282 30.71 3.67 -10.19
CA ILE A 282 30.03 2.64 -11.00
C ILE A 282 31.02 1.67 -11.61
N MET A 283 32.13 2.16 -12.17
CA MET A 283 33.17 1.29 -12.72
C MET A 283 33.68 0.29 -11.68
N ARG A 284 33.92 0.75 -10.44
CA ARG A 284 34.34 -0.15 -9.34
C ARG A 284 33.25 -1.15 -8.95
N LYS A 285 31.98 -0.71 -8.87
CA LYS A 285 30.84 -1.56 -8.57
C LYS A 285 30.68 -2.68 -9.61
N LEU A 286 30.82 -2.35 -10.90
CA LEU A 286 30.70 -3.28 -12.03
C LEU A 286 32.02 -4.01 -12.37
N LYS A 287 33.11 -3.69 -11.64
CA LYS A 287 34.46 -4.24 -11.91
C LYS A 287 34.97 -3.92 -13.32
N ILE A 288 34.56 -2.79 -13.89
CA ILE A 288 34.99 -2.33 -15.23
C ILE A 288 36.36 -1.67 -15.10
N LYS A 289 37.30 -2.01 -16.01
CA LYS A 289 38.64 -1.43 -16.08
C LYS A 289 38.66 -0.26 -17.08
N LYS A 290 39.53 0.77 -16.85
CA LYS A 290 39.62 1.97 -17.69
C LYS A 290 39.85 1.67 -19.19
N HIS A 291 40.62 0.63 -19.55
CA HIS A 291 40.83 0.27 -20.95
C HIS A 291 39.56 -0.18 -21.67
N GLN A 292 38.55 -0.69 -20.94
CA GLN A 292 37.26 -1.14 -21.49
C GLN A 292 36.34 0.04 -21.89
N LEU A 293 36.63 1.26 -21.42
CA LEU A 293 35.91 2.47 -21.82
C LEU A 293 36.03 2.82 -23.32
N LYS A 294 36.85 2.14 -24.05
CA LYS A 294 36.94 2.27 -25.52
C LYS A 294 35.68 1.74 -26.22
N HIS A 295 34.97 0.82 -25.60
CA HIS A 295 33.76 0.19 -26.16
C HIS A 295 32.52 1.07 -25.84
N GLN A 296 31.77 1.42 -26.88
CA GLN A 296 30.61 2.29 -26.77
C GLN A 296 29.51 1.69 -25.89
N GLU A 297 29.32 0.37 -25.96
CA GLU A 297 28.35 -0.36 -25.13
C GLU A 297 28.65 -0.23 -23.64
N ILE A 298 29.93 -0.28 -23.24
CA ILE A 298 30.34 -0.12 -21.85
C ILE A 298 30.13 1.32 -21.38
N LYS A 299 30.37 2.32 -22.24
CA LYS A 299 30.05 3.72 -21.90
C LYS A 299 28.55 3.89 -21.67
N SER A 300 27.73 3.37 -22.57
CA SER A 300 26.27 3.44 -22.44
C SER A 300 25.78 2.72 -21.18
N LEU A 301 26.34 1.56 -20.85
CA LEU A 301 26.05 0.83 -19.62
C LEU A 301 26.38 1.68 -18.38
N ILE A 302 27.57 2.32 -18.34
CA ILE A 302 27.98 3.16 -17.21
C ILE A 302 27.03 4.35 -17.04
N ILE A 303 26.68 5.04 -18.14
CA ILE A 303 25.76 6.18 -18.11
C ILE A 303 24.40 5.74 -17.51
N ASN A 304 23.85 4.65 -18.03
CA ASN A 304 22.57 4.10 -17.52
C ASN A 304 22.65 3.74 -16.02
N GLU A 305 23.72 3.08 -15.58
CA GLU A 305 23.91 2.72 -14.17
C GLU A 305 24.14 3.96 -13.26
N ILE A 306 24.73 5.03 -13.80
CA ILE A 306 24.84 6.32 -13.09
C ILE A 306 23.43 6.88 -12.83
N ASP A 307 22.57 6.90 -13.85
CA ASP A 307 21.23 7.46 -13.72
C ASP A 307 20.38 6.62 -12.75
N ILE A 308 20.38 5.29 -12.89
CA ILE A 308 19.72 4.36 -11.96
C ILE A 308 20.22 4.59 -10.52
N THR A 309 21.54 4.72 -10.32
CA THR A 309 22.13 4.93 -8.99
C THR A 309 21.75 6.27 -8.43
N ARG A 310 21.74 7.33 -9.26
CA ARG A 310 21.34 8.69 -8.87
C ARG A 310 19.87 8.71 -8.43
N ASP A 311 18.98 8.18 -9.25
CA ASP A 311 17.55 8.13 -8.95
C ASP A 311 17.25 7.36 -7.67
N ARG A 312 17.90 6.22 -7.48
CA ARG A 312 17.77 5.43 -6.26
C ARG A 312 18.25 6.18 -5.02
N ILE A 313 19.41 6.87 -5.09
CA ILE A 313 19.95 7.63 -3.95
C ILE A 313 19.02 8.81 -3.64
N TYR A 314 18.62 9.59 -4.65
CA TYR A 314 17.76 10.74 -4.43
C TYR A 314 16.35 10.34 -3.99
N GLY A 315 15.81 9.23 -4.49
CA GLY A 315 14.57 8.63 -3.99
C GLY A 315 14.66 8.30 -2.49
N TRP A 316 15.75 7.64 -2.07
CA TRP A 316 16.01 7.41 -0.64
C TRP A 316 16.18 8.69 0.16
N LEU A 317 16.89 9.68 -0.35
CA LEU A 317 17.09 10.94 0.35
C LEU A 317 15.80 11.74 0.49
N HIS A 318 14.94 11.72 -0.54
CA HIS A 318 13.61 12.31 -0.47
C HIS A 318 12.74 11.63 0.60
N PHE A 319 12.70 10.31 0.59
CA PHE A 319 12.00 9.54 1.62
C PHE A 319 12.54 9.84 3.03
N ILE A 320 13.86 9.80 3.22
CA ILE A 320 14.50 10.06 4.51
C ILE A 320 14.24 11.50 4.97
N ASN A 321 14.17 12.46 4.05
CA ASN A 321 13.90 13.86 4.39
C ASN A 321 12.56 14.06 5.11
N SER A 322 11.56 13.23 4.81
CA SER A 322 10.26 13.27 5.51
C SER A 322 10.32 12.75 6.96
N ILE A 323 11.39 12.03 7.33
CA ILE A 323 11.53 11.35 8.63
C ILE A 323 12.69 11.94 9.44
N GLU A 324 13.89 11.99 8.85
CA GLU A 324 15.14 12.53 9.44
C GLU A 324 15.78 13.57 8.49
N PRO A 325 15.26 14.80 8.40
CA PRO A 325 15.71 15.81 7.42
C PRO A 325 17.19 16.16 7.57
N GLU A 326 17.71 16.25 8.79
CA GLU A 326 19.14 16.57 9.03
C GLU A 326 20.08 15.55 8.39
N PHE A 327 19.71 14.25 8.46
CA PHE A 327 20.49 13.20 7.82
C PHE A 327 20.46 13.34 6.28
N SER A 328 19.30 13.59 5.69
CA SER A 328 19.14 13.79 4.26
C SER A 328 19.99 14.96 3.76
N ILE A 329 19.87 16.13 4.41
CA ILE A 329 20.64 17.34 4.08
C ILE A 329 22.14 17.07 4.14
N LYS A 330 22.60 16.37 5.19
CA LYS A 330 24.04 16.04 5.37
C LYS A 330 24.58 15.15 4.23
N ILE A 331 23.79 14.19 3.77
CA ILE A 331 24.20 13.32 2.66
C ILE A 331 24.17 14.06 1.33
N THR A 332 23.11 14.85 1.07
CA THR A 332 22.98 15.66 -0.15
C THR A 332 24.17 16.62 -0.32
N LYS A 333 24.60 17.28 0.78
CA LYS A 333 25.79 18.15 0.75
C LYS A 333 27.08 17.41 0.37
N LYS A 334 27.21 16.11 0.71
CA LYS A 334 28.37 15.30 0.32
C LYS A 334 28.36 14.93 -1.15
N LEU A 335 27.18 14.69 -1.73
CA LEU A 335 27.02 14.35 -3.14
C LEU A 335 27.22 15.56 -4.08
N LYS A 336 26.93 16.78 -3.61
CA LYS A 336 27.07 18.03 -4.39
C LYS A 336 28.50 18.58 -4.43
N LYS A 337 29.46 17.98 -3.73
CA LYS A 337 30.86 18.46 -3.70
C LYS A 337 31.66 18.06 -4.96
N ASN A 338 31.07 17.34 -5.86
CA ASN A 338 31.54 16.99 -7.20
C ASN A 338 30.38 17.24 -8.17
#